data_8411786ca597751731da9d080927d0df
#
_entry.id   8411786ca597751731da9d080927d0df
#
_cell.length_a   1.000
_cell.length_b   1.000
_cell.length_c   1.000
_cell.angle_alpha   90.00
_cell.angle_beta   90.00
_cell.angle_gamma   90.00
#
_symmetry.space_group_name_H-M   'P 1'
#
loop_
_entity.id
_entity.type
_entity.pdbx_description
1 polymer ?
#
loop_
_entity_poly.entity_id
_entity_poly.type
_entity_poly.pdbx_seq_one_letter_code
_entity_poly.pdbx_strand_id
1 'polypeptide(L)'
;MGSTRIAVLASGSGTNLQALLDACGDGRVPAQVCLVLSDRPGAHALERARRAGVPDRVLRPRDFPDRDAHDRAVAAACRAAGASLVVLAGYMRLVGPPFLEEWAMRCINVHPALLPAFPGLDAPAQALAYGAKLTGATVHFVDGGVDTGPVILQEAVPVLPGDTVETLHRRIQAVEWRLLPQAVALAAAGRLRVDGRRVEVRTDAD
;
A
#
# COMPACT_ATOMS: atom_id res chain seq x y z
N MET A 1 17.36 -10.66 -15.70
CA MET A 1 16.98 -9.42 -14.97
C MET A 1 16.67 -9.83 -13.53
N GLY A 2 17.21 -9.14 -12.52
CA GLY A 2 16.90 -9.47 -11.11
C GLY A 2 15.42 -9.21 -10.80
N SER A 3 14.82 -10.05 -9.96
CA SER A 3 13.43 -9.87 -9.48
C SER A 3 13.29 -8.52 -8.75
N THR A 4 12.21 -7.79 -9.00
CA THR A 4 11.89 -6.54 -8.29
C THR A 4 11.81 -6.79 -6.79
N ARG A 5 12.48 -5.98 -5.98
CA ARG A 5 12.52 -6.12 -4.52
C ARG A 5 11.59 -5.10 -3.87
N ILE A 6 10.71 -5.58 -3.01
CA ILE A 6 9.65 -4.76 -2.40
C ILE A 6 9.85 -4.66 -0.89
N ALA A 7 9.85 -3.44 -0.35
CA ALA A 7 9.64 -3.23 1.07
C ALA A 7 8.16 -2.96 1.34
N VAL A 8 7.58 -3.60 2.35
CA VAL A 8 6.17 -3.41 2.73
C VAL A 8 6.08 -2.77 4.11
N LEU A 9 5.35 -1.67 4.21
CA LEU A 9 5.08 -0.95 5.45
C LEU A 9 3.66 -1.25 5.92
N ALA A 10 3.49 -1.66 7.19
CA ALA A 10 2.19 -2.02 7.76
C ALA A 10 2.11 -1.71 9.25
N SER A 11 0.96 -1.23 9.74
CA SER A 11 0.75 -0.87 11.16
C SER A 11 -0.16 -1.83 11.92
N GLY A 12 -0.79 -2.80 11.24
CA GLY A 12 -1.88 -3.60 11.82
C GLY A 12 -1.86 -5.08 11.43
N SER A 13 -3.03 -5.60 11.03
CA SER A 13 -3.29 -7.02 10.76
C SER A 13 -2.44 -7.61 9.63
N GLY A 14 -2.03 -6.81 8.64
CA GLY A 14 -1.19 -7.24 7.53
C GLY A 14 -1.92 -8.15 6.52
N THR A 15 -3.23 -8.02 6.36
CA THR A 15 -3.97 -8.85 5.39
C THR A 15 -3.59 -8.52 3.95
N ASN A 16 -3.36 -7.25 3.62
CA ASN A 16 -2.83 -6.82 2.33
C ASN A 16 -1.38 -7.30 2.11
N LEU A 17 -0.55 -7.31 3.17
CA LEU A 17 0.78 -7.93 3.11
C LEU A 17 0.67 -9.42 2.79
N GLN A 18 -0.25 -10.15 3.43
CA GLN A 18 -0.44 -11.58 3.15
C GLN A 18 -0.80 -11.82 1.69
N ALA A 19 -1.77 -11.06 1.15
CA ALA A 19 -2.16 -11.18 -0.25
C ALA A 19 -0.97 -10.93 -1.21
N LEU A 20 -0.09 -9.99 -0.86
CA LEU A 20 1.12 -9.71 -1.65
C LEU A 20 2.17 -10.84 -1.51
N LEU A 21 2.37 -11.38 -0.30
CA LEU A 21 3.28 -12.51 -0.06
C LEU A 21 2.84 -13.74 -0.85
N ASP A 22 1.54 -14.06 -0.82
CA ASP A 22 0.97 -15.20 -1.55
C ASP A 22 1.15 -15.00 -3.06
N ALA A 23 0.87 -13.81 -3.59
CA ALA A 23 0.99 -13.49 -5.00
C ALA A 23 2.45 -13.46 -5.51
N CYS A 24 3.40 -13.12 -4.65
CA CYS A 24 4.83 -13.26 -4.96
C CYS A 24 5.26 -14.74 -4.94
N GLY A 25 4.75 -15.50 -3.97
CA GLY A 25 5.09 -16.90 -3.79
C GLY A 25 4.58 -17.82 -4.92
N ASP A 26 3.40 -17.52 -5.47
CA ASP A 26 2.79 -18.28 -6.58
C ASP A 26 3.14 -17.73 -7.99
N GLY A 27 3.97 -16.68 -8.05
CA GLY A 27 4.49 -16.12 -9.30
C GLY A 27 3.54 -15.15 -10.03
N ARG A 28 2.37 -14.82 -9.47
CA ARG A 28 1.48 -13.77 -10.04
C ARG A 28 2.11 -12.38 -9.99
N VAL A 29 2.96 -12.12 -9.01
CA VAL A 29 3.75 -10.90 -8.91
C VAL A 29 5.22 -11.22 -9.13
N PRO A 30 5.88 -10.74 -10.20
CA PRO A 30 7.28 -11.02 -10.50
C PRO A 30 8.23 -10.20 -9.61
N ALA A 31 8.07 -10.35 -8.30
CA ALA A 31 8.81 -9.59 -7.30
C ALA A 31 9.03 -10.41 -6.02
N GLN A 32 9.91 -9.94 -5.15
CA GLN A 32 10.21 -10.52 -3.85
C GLN A 32 10.00 -9.47 -2.75
N VAL A 33 9.24 -9.81 -1.70
CA VAL A 33 9.20 -8.99 -0.49
C VAL A 33 10.52 -9.19 0.26
N CYS A 34 11.31 -8.11 0.39
CA CYS A 34 12.65 -8.14 0.98
C CYS A 34 12.71 -7.56 2.39
N LEU A 35 11.68 -6.82 2.80
CA LEU A 35 11.55 -6.25 4.15
C LEU A 35 10.09 -5.99 4.45
N VAL A 36 9.68 -6.31 5.68
CA VAL A 36 8.43 -5.79 6.28
C VAL A 36 8.78 -4.86 7.41
N LEU A 37 8.27 -3.63 7.37
CA LEU A 37 8.53 -2.62 8.37
C LEU A 37 7.22 -2.20 9.05
N SER A 38 7.25 -2.06 10.38
CA SER A 38 6.12 -1.53 11.14
C SER A 38 6.55 -0.41 12.08
N ASP A 39 5.65 0.55 12.29
CA ASP A 39 5.74 1.57 13.33
C ASP A 39 5.28 1.05 14.71
N ARG A 40 4.73 -0.18 14.76
CA ARG A 40 4.15 -0.80 15.96
C ARG A 40 4.73 -2.19 16.21
N PRO A 41 5.33 -2.44 17.39
CA PRO A 41 5.94 -3.74 17.70
C PRO A 41 4.94 -4.90 17.77
N GLY A 42 3.66 -4.61 18.08
CA GLY A 42 2.58 -5.59 18.13
C GLY A 42 1.82 -5.78 16.82
N ALA A 43 2.29 -5.24 15.71
CA ALA A 43 1.63 -5.43 14.43
C ALA A 43 1.68 -6.89 13.98
N HIS A 44 0.52 -7.49 13.72
CA HIS A 44 0.42 -8.89 13.26
C HIS A 44 1.08 -9.10 11.89
N ALA A 45 1.25 -8.01 11.12
CA ALA A 45 2.04 -8.02 9.89
C ALA A 45 3.47 -8.55 10.08
N LEU A 46 4.12 -8.28 11.23
CA LEU A 46 5.46 -8.78 11.54
C LEU A 46 5.49 -10.30 11.70
N GLU A 47 4.45 -10.88 12.32
CA GLU A 47 4.32 -12.34 12.44
C GLU A 47 4.15 -13.00 11.06
N ARG A 48 3.37 -12.38 10.16
CA ARG A 48 3.21 -12.85 8.78
C ARG A 48 4.55 -12.85 8.03
N ALA A 49 5.34 -11.78 8.19
CA ALA A 49 6.68 -11.68 7.62
C ALA A 49 7.58 -12.83 8.09
N ARG A 50 7.64 -13.06 9.42
CA ARG A 50 8.44 -14.14 10.01
C ARG A 50 8.03 -15.53 9.52
N ARG A 51 6.72 -15.80 9.43
CA ARG A 51 6.20 -17.07 8.89
C ARG A 51 6.57 -17.28 7.42
N ALA A 52 6.67 -16.18 6.66
CA ALA A 52 7.10 -16.21 5.26
C ALA A 52 8.63 -16.16 5.08
N GLY A 53 9.42 -16.16 6.17
CA GLY A 53 10.89 -16.05 6.09
C GLY A 53 11.38 -14.69 5.61
N VAL A 54 10.55 -13.64 5.69
CA VAL A 54 10.89 -12.28 5.26
C VAL A 54 11.45 -11.50 6.45
N PRO A 55 12.60 -10.82 6.32
CA PRO A 55 13.13 -9.92 7.34
C PRO A 55 12.09 -8.89 7.78
N ASP A 56 11.96 -8.71 9.10
CA ASP A 56 11.06 -7.71 9.66
C ASP A 56 11.80 -6.70 10.53
N ARG A 57 11.26 -5.48 10.62
CA ARG A 57 11.84 -4.41 11.44
C ARG A 57 10.75 -3.53 12.05
N VAL A 58 11.01 -3.05 13.26
CA VAL A 58 10.16 -2.08 13.95
C VAL A 58 10.91 -0.75 14.06
N LEU A 59 10.32 0.32 13.57
CA LEU A 59 10.79 1.69 13.75
C LEU A 59 9.67 2.49 14.41
N ARG A 60 9.73 2.62 15.74
CA ARG A 60 8.70 3.33 16.50
C ARG A 60 8.93 4.84 16.40
N PRO A 61 7.94 5.65 16.06
CA PRO A 61 8.11 7.10 15.94
C PRO A 61 8.70 7.76 17.18
N ARG A 62 8.31 7.28 18.37
CA ARG A 62 8.79 7.79 19.65
C ARG A 62 10.30 7.57 19.92
N ASP A 63 10.96 6.72 19.12
CA ASP A 63 12.40 6.45 19.26
C ASP A 63 13.22 7.46 18.44
N PHE A 64 12.56 8.42 17.78
CA PHE A 64 13.17 9.46 16.94
C PHE A 64 12.83 10.84 17.47
N PRO A 65 13.71 11.84 17.31
CA PRO A 65 13.51 13.19 17.81
C PRO A 65 12.30 13.90 17.16
N ASP A 66 12.04 13.60 15.90
CA ASP A 66 10.95 14.19 15.13
C ASP A 66 10.47 13.24 14.02
N ARG A 67 9.43 13.67 13.29
CA ARG A 67 8.85 12.93 12.18
C ARG A 67 9.85 12.76 11.04
N ASP A 68 10.59 13.78 10.73
CA ASP A 68 11.52 13.78 9.60
C ASP A 68 12.68 12.81 9.82
N ALA A 69 13.17 12.71 11.06
CA ALA A 69 14.18 11.71 11.45
C ALA A 69 13.63 10.28 11.32
N HIS A 70 12.38 10.06 11.73
CA HIS A 70 11.69 8.78 11.54
C HIS A 70 11.54 8.44 10.05
N ASP A 71 11.06 9.38 9.23
CA ASP A 71 10.85 9.17 7.79
C ASP A 71 12.17 8.88 7.06
N ARG A 72 13.26 9.57 7.41
CA ARG A 72 14.63 9.25 6.93
C ARG A 72 15.06 7.84 7.32
N ALA A 73 14.77 7.42 8.55
CA ALA A 73 15.13 6.07 9.02
C ALA A 73 14.32 4.98 8.28
N VAL A 74 13.04 5.23 8.00
CA VAL A 74 12.19 4.33 7.20
C VAL A 74 12.74 4.24 5.78
N ALA A 75 13.02 5.36 5.11
CA ALA A 75 13.60 5.40 3.78
C ALA A 75 14.94 4.64 3.72
N ALA A 76 15.84 4.91 4.66
CA ALA A 76 17.13 4.25 4.77
C ALA A 76 17.02 2.72 5.01
N ALA A 77 16.04 2.28 5.80
CA ALA A 77 15.79 0.86 6.03
C ALA A 77 15.33 0.15 4.74
N CYS A 78 14.42 0.76 3.98
CA CYS A 78 13.98 0.23 2.69
C CYS A 78 15.15 0.15 1.69
N ARG A 79 15.97 1.20 1.60
CA ARG A 79 17.16 1.21 0.74
C ARG A 79 18.18 0.14 1.16
N ALA A 80 18.49 0.03 2.46
CA ALA A 80 19.44 -0.96 2.97
C ALA A 80 19.00 -2.41 2.71
N ALA A 81 17.67 -2.64 2.66
CA ALA A 81 17.11 -3.93 2.25
C ALA A 81 17.20 -4.17 0.73
N GLY A 82 17.70 -3.23 -0.04
CA GLY A 82 17.78 -3.31 -1.50
C GLY A 82 16.42 -3.24 -2.19
N ALA A 83 15.42 -2.60 -1.57
CA ALA A 83 14.13 -2.40 -2.18
C ALA A 83 14.24 -1.47 -3.40
N SER A 84 13.47 -1.74 -4.42
CA SER A 84 13.26 -0.86 -5.59
C SER A 84 11.86 -0.26 -5.61
N LEU A 85 10.93 -0.84 -4.84
CA LEU A 85 9.55 -0.40 -4.67
C LEU A 85 9.17 -0.47 -3.20
N VAL A 86 8.39 0.48 -2.72
CA VAL A 86 7.77 0.46 -1.38
C VAL A 86 6.26 0.33 -1.52
N VAL A 87 5.64 -0.47 -0.66
CA VAL A 87 4.19 -0.65 -0.62
C VAL A 87 3.68 -0.33 0.78
N LEU A 88 2.76 0.63 0.88
CA LEU A 88 2.02 0.91 2.10
C LEU A 88 0.79 -0.01 2.14
N ALA A 89 0.81 -1.01 3.00
CA ALA A 89 -0.24 -2.01 3.15
C ALA A 89 -0.94 -1.87 4.51
N GLY A 90 -1.72 -0.81 4.66
CA GLY A 90 -2.32 -0.44 5.95
C GLY A 90 -1.29 0.18 6.90
N TYR A 91 -0.42 1.04 6.39
CA TYR A 91 0.49 1.85 7.19
C TYR A 91 -0.23 3.13 7.63
N MET A 92 -0.44 3.26 8.94
CA MET A 92 -1.30 4.32 9.52
C MET A 92 -0.55 5.63 9.76
N ARG A 93 0.49 5.91 9.01
CA ARG A 93 1.27 7.14 9.10
C ARG A 93 1.41 7.78 7.73
N LEU A 94 1.35 9.09 7.71
CA LEU A 94 1.71 9.85 6.51
C LEU A 94 3.24 9.87 6.39
N VAL A 95 3.76 9.57 5.24
CA VAL A 95 5.16 9.75 4.89
C VAL A 95 5.39 11.19 4.40
N GLY A 96 6.47 11.80 4.87
CA GLY A 96 6.78 13.19 4.57
C GLY A 96 7.87 13.36 3.50
N PRO A 97 8.28 14.64 3.25
CA PRO A 97 9.29 14.94 2.25
C PRO A 97 10.57 14.12 2.36
N PRO A 98 11.16 13.88 3.56
CA PRO A 98 12.40 13.10 3.66
C PRO A 98 12.30 11.65 3.17
N PHE A 99 11.10 11.06 3.19
CA PHE A 99 10.84 9.76 2.59
C PHE A 99 10.58 9.89 1.09
N LEU A 100 9.76 10.88 0.70
CA LEU A 100 9.34 11.06 -0.68
C LEU A 100 10.46 11.54 -1.60
N GLU A 101 11.46 12.26 -1.10
CA GLU A 101 12.67 12.64 -1.86
C GLU A 101 13.35 11.41 -2.48
N GLU A 102 13.33 10.27 -1.79
CA GLU A 102 13.93 9.04 -2.29
C GLU A 102 12.91 8.13 -3.01
N TRP A 103 11.66 8.08 -2.50
CA TRP A 103 10.68 7.07 -2.90
C TRP A 103 9.51 7.61 -3.73
N ALA A 104 9.56 8.88 -4.17
CA ALA A 104 8.55 9.41 -5.09
C ALA A 104 8.39 8.51 -6.32
N MET A 105 7.14 8.25 -6.72
CA MET A 105 6.78 7.36 -7.83
C MET A 105 7.31 5.92 -7.72
N ARG A 106 7.87 5.56 -6.57
CA ARG A 106 8.29 4.21 -6.19
C ARG A 106 7.67 3.78 -4.86
N CYS A 107 6.62 4.48 -4.44
CA CYS A 107 5.81 4.13 -3.29
C CYS A 107 4.35 4.02 -3.71
N ILE A 108 3.73 2.88 -3.41
CA ILE A 108 2.33 2.56 -3.75
C ILE A 108 1.55 2.39 -2.46
N ASN A 109 0.32 2.93 -2.41
CA ASN A 109 -0.61 2.74 -1.32
C ASN A 109 -1.91 2.10 -1.81
N VAL A 110 -2.58 1.36 -0.94
CA VAL A 110 -3.97 0.91 -1.13
C VAL A 110 -4.87 1.63 -0.14
N HIS A 111 -5.94 2.24 -0.65
CA HIS A 111 -6.90 3.02 0.11
C HIS A 111 -8.33 2.46 -0.05
N PRO A 112 -9.10 2.27 1.05
CA PRO A 112 -10.40 1.62 1.04
C PRO A 112 -11.55 2.54 0.61
N ALA A 113 -11.38 3.29 -0.48
CA ALA A 113 -12.42 4.10 -1.13
C ALA A 113 -12.11 4.31 -2.61
N LEU A 114 -13.09 4.85 -3.36
CA LEU A 114 -12.90 5.33 -4.73
C LEU A 114 -12.38 6.77 -4.69
N LEU A 115 -11.07 6.95 -4.60
CA LEU A 115 -10.47 8.29 -4.64
C LEU A 115 -10.90 9.06 -5.91
N PRO A 116 -11.14 10.36 -5.81
CA PRO A 116 -10.84 11.28 -4.71
C PRO A 116 -11.89 11.31 -3.57
N ALA A 117 -12.89 10.43 -3.57
CA ALA A 117 -13.88 10.38 -2.50
C ALA A 117 -13.28 9.73 -1.24
N PHE A 118 -13.66 10.26 -0.06
CA PHE A 118 -13.35 9.71 1.26
C PHE A 118 -11.85 9.48 1.53
N PRO A 119 -10.97 10.48 1.34
CA PRO A 119 -9.55 10.34 1.66
C PRO A 119 -9.32 10.27 3.18
N GLY A 120 -8.13 9.81 3.58
CA GLY A 120 -7.71 9.74 4.97
C GLY A 120 -8.24 8.53 5.72
N LEU A 121 -8.41 8.66 7.04
CA LEU A 121 -8.76 7.55 7.92
C LEU A 121 -10.24 7.19 7.83
N ASP A 122 -10.56 5.93 8.15
CA ASP A 122 -11.93 5.43 8.30
C ASP A 122 -12.85 5.65 7.09
N ALA A 123 -12.30 5.56 5.86
CA ALA A 123 -13.05 5.79 4.62
C ALA A 123 -14.35 4.95 4.49
N PRO A 124 -14.45 3.69 4.95
CA PRO A 124 -15.72 2.96 4.98
C PRO A 124 -16.77 3.62 5.88
N ALA A 125 -16.35 4.15 7.04
CA ALA A 125 -17.27 4.87 7.93
C ALA A 125 -17.71 6.20 7.32
N GLN A 126 -16.81 6.92 6.66
CA GLN A 126 -17.14 8.16 5.93
C GLN A 126 -18.18 7.87 4.82
N ALA A 127 -17.99 6.81 4.04
CA ALA A 127 -18.91 6.44 2.96
C ALA A 127 -20.33 6.10 3.48
N LEU A 128 -20.42 5.36 4.59
CA LEU A 128 -21.70 5.06 5.24
C LEU A 128 -22.37 6.31 5.79
N ALA A 129 -21.63 7.16 6.51
CA ALA A 129 -22.16 8.39 7.08
C ALA A 129 -22.65 9.38 6.01
N TYR A 130 -21.99 9.41 4.86
CA TYR A 130 -22.38 10.22 3.71
C TYR A 130 -23.63 9.68 3.00
N GLY A 131 -23.95 8.40 3.19
CA GLY A 131 -25.04 7.72 2.46
C GLY A 131 -24.68 7.34 1.03
N ALA A 132 -23.38 7.13 0.75
CA ALA A 132 -22.91 6.70 -0.56
C ALA A 132 -23.56 5.36 -0.97
N LYS A 133 -23.79 5.18 -2.27
CA LYS A 133 -24.29 3.91 -2.82
C LYS A 133 -23.18 3.03 -3.37
N LEU A 134 -22.05 3.66 -3.69
CA LEU A 134 -20.82 3.02 -4.14
C LEU A 134 -19.64 3.58 -3.36
N THR A 135 -18.71 2.73 -3.01
CA THR A 135 -17.35 3.01 -2.58
C THR A 135 -16.41 2.06 -3.29
N GLY A 136 -15.26 1.72 -2.76
CA GLY A 136 -14.36 0.77 -3.41
C GLY A 136 -12.99 0.70 -2.81
N ALA A 137 -12.03 0.32 -3.63
CA ALA A 137 -10.60 0.35 -3.32
C ALA A 137 -9.84 1.08 -4.42
N THR A 138 -8.83 1.82 -4.04
CA THR A 138 -7.91 2.52 -4.94
C THR A 138 -6.48 2.13 -4.61
N VAL A 139 -5.71 1.73 -5.63
CA VAL A 139 -4.25 1.64 -5.54
C VAL A 139 -3.66 2.80 -6.30
N HIS A 140 -2.80 3.56 -5.64
CA HIS A 140 -2.24 4.79 -6.18
C HIS A 140 -0.77 4.98 -5.79
N PHE A 141 -0.04 5.79 -6.52
CA PHE A 141 1.27 6.26 -6.09
C PHE A 141 1.12 7.23 -4.92
N VAL A 142 2.09 7.23 -4.01
CA VAL A 142 2.11 8.15 -2.87
C VAL A 142 2.82 9.43 -3.28
N ASP A 143 2.17 10.57 -2.99
CA ASP A 143 2.73 11.92 -3.14
C ASP A 143 2.71 12.68 -1.80
N GLY A 144 2.96 13.99 -1.84
CA GLY A 144 3.02 14.83 -0.63
C GLY A 144 1.66 15.13 0.03
N GLY A 145 0.55 14.76 -0.59
CA GLY A 145 -0.80 14.94 -0.04
C GLY A 145 -1.34 13.68 0.66
N VAL A 146 -2.56 13.79 1.19
CA VAL A 146 -3.27 12.65 1.76
C VAL A 146 -4.10 12.00 0.66
N ASP A 147 -3.69 10.81 0.23
CA ASP A 147 -4.36 10.00 -0.80
C ASP A 147 -4.60 10.76 -2.12
N THR A 148 -3.67 11.67 -2.47
CA THR A 148 -3.79 12.54 -3.65
C THR A 148 -2.98 12.09 -4.85
N GLY A 149 -2.15 11.08 -4.74
CA GLY A 149 -1.26 10.64 -5.80
C GLY A 149 -1.96 10.02 -7.01
N PRO A 150 -1.24 9.84 -8.14
CA PRO A 150 -1.78 9.26 -9.36
C PRO A 150 -2.34 7.86 -9.15
N VAL A 151 -3.57 7.63 -9.62
CA VAL A 151 -4.28 6.35 -9.46
C VAL A 151 -3.76 5.33 -10.47
N ILE A 152 -3.41 4.14 -9.96
CA ILE A 152 -2.96 3.00 -10.77
C ILE A 152 -4.16 2.13 -11.16
N LEU A 153 -4.90 1.66 -10.15
CA LEU A 153 -6.09 0.83 -10.34
C LEU A 153 -7.17 1.22 -9.34
N GLN A 154 -8.43 1.09 -9.75
CA GLN A 154 -9.59 1.27 -8.89
C GLN A 154 -10.64 0.21 -9.17
N GLU A 155 -11.39 -0.15 -8.14
CA GLU A 155 -12.55 -1.02 -8.29
C GLU A 155 -13.68 -0.62 -7.34
N ALA A 156 -14.90 -0.59 -7.88
CA ALA A 156 -16.10 -0.20 -7.16
C ALA A 156 -16.66 -1.35 -6.31
N VAL A 157 -17.16 -0.98 -5.12
CA VAL A 157 -17.83 -1.86 -4.17
C VAL A 157 -19.18 -1.25 -3.81
N PRO A 158 -20.32 -1.97 -3.95
CA PRO A 158 -21.61 -1.46 -3.55
C PRO A 158 -21.72 -1.34 -2.03
N VAL A 159 -22.37 -0.27 -1.56
CA VAL A 159 -22.84 -0.13 -0.19
C VAL A 159 -24.26 -0.69 -0.14
N LEU A 160 -24.46 -1.77 0.63
CA LEU A 160 -25.71 -2.49 0.70
C LEU A 160 -26.58 -1.95 1.85
N PRO A 161 -27.91 -2.05 1.74
CA PRO A 161 -28.81 -1.76 2.87
C PRO A 161 -28.42 -2.61 4.09
N GLY A 162 -28.30 -1.96 5.25
CA GLY A 162 -27.92 -2.63 6.50
C GLY A 162 -26.42 -2.88 6.69
N ASP A 163 -25.56 -2.38 5.79
CA ASP A 163 -24.13 -2.46 6.03
C ASP A 163 -23.72 -1.75 7.32
N THR A 164 -22.86 -2.40 8.08
CA THR A 164 -22.03 -1.78 9.11
C THR A 164 -20.67 -1.43 8.54
N VAL A 165 -19.88 -0.67 9.29
CA VAL A 165 -18.48 -0.36 8.91
C VAL A 165 -17.70 -1.66 8.67
N GLU A 166 -17.89 -2.66 9.53
CA GLU A 166 -17.18 -3.94 9.45
C GLU A 166 -17.59 -4.76 8.23
N THR A 167 -18.89 -4.81 7.89
CA THR A 167 -19.36 -5.59 6.73
C THR A 167 -18.93 -4.95 5.42
N LEU A 168 -19.02 -3.63 5.32
CA LEU A 168 -18.54 -2.88 4.17
C LEU A 168 -17.01 -3.00 4.02
N HIS A 169 -16.28 -2.77 5.11
CA HIS A 169 -14.81 -2.86 5.10
C HIS A 169 -14.33 -4.25 4.67
N ARG A 170 -14.95 -5.34 5.17
CA ARG A 170 -14.61 -6.72 4.75
C ARG A 170 -14.83 -6.93 3.26
N ARG A 171 -15.88 -6.34 2.67
CA ARG A 171 -16.16 -6.40 1.23
C ARG A 171 -15.11 -5.62 0.43
N ILE A 172 -14.68 -4.46 0.92
CA ILE A 172 -13.61 -3.66 0.31
C ILE A 172 -12.27 -4.41 0.39
N GLN A 173 -11.94 -5.00 1.54
CA GLN A 173 -10.71 -5.77 1.72
C GLN A 173 -10.58 -6.93 0.72
N ALA A 174 -11.68 -7.61 0.40
CA ALA A 174 -11.66 -8.67 -0.61
C ALA A 174 -11.23 -8.15 -2.00
N VAL A 175 -11.54 -6.89 -2.31
CA VAL A 175 -11.07 -6.19 -3.52
C VAL A 175 -9.61 -5.80 -3.38
N GLU A 176 -9.22 -5.21 -2.24
CA GLU A 176 -7.82 -4.80 -1.99
C GLU A 176 -6.84 -5.96 -2.17
N TRP A 177 -7.16 -7.16 -1.66
CA TRP A 177 -6.30 -8.34 -1.70
C TRP A 177 -5.98 -8.85 -3.11
N ARG A 178 -6.75 -8.45 -4.12
CA ARG A 178 -6.44 -8.75 -5.52
C ARG A 178 -5.96 -7.53 -6.29
N LEU A 179 -6.47 -6.34 -5.98
CA LEU A 179 -6.12 -5.11 -6.67
C LEU A 179 -4.68 -4.67 -6.37
N LEU A 180 -4.25 -4.77 -5.10
CA LEU A 180 -2.90 -4.39 -4.70
C LEU A 180 -1.83 -5.28 -5.36
N PRO A 181 -1.91 -6.63 -5.34
CA PRO A 181 -0.96 -7.46 -6.07
C PRO A 181 -0.95 -7.17 -7.58
N GLN A 182 -2.10 -6.91 -8.20
CA GLN A 182 -2.17 -6.55 -9.63
C GLN A 182 -1.40 -5.26 -9.93
N ALA A 183 -1.61 -4.21 -9.15
CA ALA A 183 -0.91 -2.94 -9.31
C ALA A 183 0.61 -3.09 -9.10
N VAL A 184 1.01 -3.89 -8.09
CA VAL A 184 2.42 -4.18 -7.81
C VAL A 184 3.05 -4.99 -8.94
N ALA A 185 2.33 -5.95 -9.53
CA ALA A 185 2.80 -6.71 -10.69
C ALA A 185 3.08 -5.80 -11.89
N LEU A 186 2.17 -4.87 -12.18
CA LEU A 186 2.34 -3.87 -13.25
C LEU A 186 3.56 -2.98 -13.01
N ALA A 187 3.74 -2.52 -11.76
CA ALA A 187 4.90 -1.71 -11.37
C ALA A 187 6.21 -2.51 -11.50
N ALA A 188 6.23 -3.75 -11.00
CA ALA A 188 7.39 -4.63 -11.06
C ALA A 188 7.80 -4.99 -12.49
N ALA A 189 6.83 -5.10 -13.39
CA ALA A 189 7.05 -5.34 -14.81
C ALA A 189 7.44 -4.06 -15.60
N GLY A 190 7.51 -2.88 -14.97
CA GLY A 190 7.79 -1.61 -15.64
C GLY A 190 6.70 -1.15 -16.62
N ARG A 191 5.47 -1.63 -16.44
CA ARG A 191 4.33 -1.38 -17.33
C ARG A 191 3.54 -0.12 -17.00
N LEU A 192 3.94 0.65 -16.00
CA LEU A 192 3.27 1.88 -15.61
C LEU A 192 4.01 3.10 -16.19
N ARG A 193 3.30 3.90 -16.97
CA ARG A 193 3.75 5.22 -17.41
C ARG A 193 2.91 6.29 -16.71
N VAL A 194 3.57 7.23 -16.07
CA VAL A 194 2.90 8.34 -15.41
C VAL A 194 3.09 9.62 -16.23
N ASP A 195 1.96 10.27 -16.54
CA ASP A 195 1.91 11.58 -17.19
C ASP A 195 1.01 12.50 -16.35
N GLY A 196 1.64 13.38 -15.57
CA GLY A 196 0.95 14.19 -14.57
C GLY A 196 0.19 13.33 -13.58
N ARG A 197 -1.14 13.39 -13.60
CA ARG A 197 -2.03 12.58 -12.74
C ARG A 197 -2.52 11.28 -13.40
N ARG A 198 -2.24 11.08 -14.68
CA ARG A 198 -2.67 9.88 -15.40
C ARG A 198 -1.62 8.78 -15.29
N VAL A 199 -2.08 7.57 -15.00
CA VAL A 199 -1.25 6.37 -15.07
C VAL A 199 -1.78 5.51 -16.21
N GLU A 200 -0.93 5.29 -17.20
CA GLU A 200 -1.22 4.41 -18.33
C GLU A 200 -0.58 3.04 -18.08
N VAL A 201 -1.33 1.99 -18.33
CA VAL A 201 -0.81 0.62 -18.32
C VAL A 201 -0.39 0.26 -19.74
N ARG A 202 0.93 0.10 -19.95
CA ARG A 202 1.46 -0.33 -21.26
C ARG A 202 1.07 -1.79 -21.51
N THR A 203 0.66 -2.06 -22.74
CA THR A 203 0.49 -3.43 -23.23
C THR A 203 1.81 -3.99 -23.73
N ASP A 204 1.93 -5.31 -23.82
CA ASP A 204 3.16 -5.97 -24.31
C ASP A 204 3.45 -5.67 -25.80
N ALA A 205 2.64 -4.84 -26.43
CA ALA A 205 2.75 -4.42 -27.85
C ALA A 205 3.27 -2.98 -28.03
N ASP A 206 3.58 -2.26 -26.93
CA ASP A 206 4.04 -0.85 -26.98
C ASP A 206 5.54 -0.73 -26.70
#